data_b145d14c6f6ae8cdbefa355bec4357b8
#
_entry.id   b145d14c6f6ae8cdbefa355bec4357b8
#
_cell.length_a   1.000
_cell.length_b   1.000
_cell.length_c   1.000
_cell.angle_alpha   90.00
_cell.angle_beta   90.00
_cell.angle_gamma   90.00
#
_symmetry.space_group_name_H-M   'P 1'
#
loop_
_entity.id
_entity.type
_entity.pdbx_description
1 polymer ?
#
loop_
_entity_poly.entity_id
_entity_poly.type
_entity_poly.pdbx_seq_one_letter_code
_entity_poly.pdbx_strand_id
1 'polypeptide(L)'
;MRKQSTTSRRRDDVLALPIRLDRSIRSQSQQVHGALRTGIVDGLLAPGLRLPSTRGLAEQLGVRRNAIVAAYEALLSDGLVEARHGAGTYVAARLPAPQVAAPAAELDIRIPPRRPFALGCTLVDPVLLRRLAAASRRRIAHAAPDELGYGDPRGSLHLRTEVAHYLAANRGVRCDPSCILIVSGTQHGLRLCIDALLAPGDPVWFEDPGYVASRYTLSTAGAKLVPVPVDDEGLMVSAGETAYGAAKAAYVTPSHQFPTGVAMSMARRIALLDWARRADAYIFEDDYDSEYRFAGPPLTALAGIGGERVIYLGTFGKTLFAGLRLGYLVVPPALVARVVAARAAQDRFPPAFMQDALADLMADGVLAAHMRRMRPRYRQARDVVAEALARHGKGSLQLAAPSQGLHLLATLPPAAPKGTAKLIRDRAGIECRLLSDARIVQRGPDGFILGYSGFAAKDLADAARRLGRAAQDLLGAAARPR
;
A
#
# COMPACT_ATOMS: atom_id res chain seq x y z
N MET A 1 38.80 13.30 -81.94
CA MET A 1 38.68 12.35 -80.79
C MET A 1 38.13 13.08 -79.58
N ARG A 2 36.78 12.94 -79.34
CA ARG A 2 36.11 13.49 -78.13
C ARG A 2 36.08 12.40 -77.10
N LYS A 3 36.71 12.63 -75.91
CA LYS A 3 36.61 11.76 -74.76
C LYS A 3 35.22 11.96 -74.11
N GLN A 4 34.37 10.92 -74.10
CA GLN A 4 33.19 10.84 -73.30
C GLN A 4 33.59 10.54 -71.85
N SER A 5 33.25 11.43 -70.94
CA SER A 5 33.36 11.23 -69.48
C SER A 5 32.06 10.57 -69.01
N THR A 6 32.12 9.29 -68.75
CA THR A 6 31.07 8.55 -68.05
C THR A 6 31.18 8.78 -66.56
N THR A 7 30.31 9.63 -66.02
CA THR A 7 30.08 9.75 -64.57
C THR A 7 29.34 8.52 -64.07
N SER A 8 30.08 7.55 -63.55
CA SER A 8 29.55 6.47 -62.72
C SER A 8 28.96 7.07 -61.44
N ARG A 9 27.65 7.24 -61.35
CA ARG A 9 26.96 7.46 -60.05
C ARG A 9 27.20 6.24 -59.19
N ARG A 10 27.99 6.41 -58.12
CA ARG A 10 28.26 5.34 -57.12
C ARG A 10 26.95 4.91 -56.52
N ARG A 11 26.65 3.61 -56.56
CA ARG A 11 25.49 2.92 -55.91
C ARG A 11 25.51 3.04 -54.37
N ASP A 12 26.51 3.66 -53.80
CA ASP A 12 26.76 3.74 -52.36
C ASP A 12 26.04 4.89 -51.62
N ASP A 13 25.23 5.69 -52.32
CA ASP A 13 24.57 6.88 -51.77
C ASP A 13 23.06 6.68 -51.46
N VAL A 14 22.51 5.47 -51.57
CA VAL A 14 21.08 5.18 -51.31
C VAL A 14 20.95 4.20 -50.16
N LEU A 15 20.21 4.61 -49.10
CA LEU A 15 19.88 3.73 -48.00
C LEU A 15 18.76 2.78 -48.41
N ALA A 16 18.98 1.47 -48.27
CA ALA A 16 17.97 0.44 -48.58
C ALA A 16 16.87 0.31 -47.52
N LEU A 17 17.00 1.01 -46.37
CA LEU A 17 16.00 1.00 -45.30
C LEU A 17 14.82 1.92 -45.66
N PRO A 18 13.56 1.43 -45.70
CA PRO A 18 12.40 2.25 -45.98
C PRO A 18 12.03 3.10 -44.75
N ILE A 19 12.44 4.36 -44.74
CA ILE A 19 12.09 5.32 -43.70
C ILE A 19 10.82 6.08 -44.10
N ARG A 20 9.71 5.89 -43.37
CA ARG A 20 8.49 6.68 -43.53
C ARG A 20 8.45 7.77 -42.47
N LEU A 21 8.37 9.02 -42.92
CA LEU A 21 8.29 10.18 -42.04
C LEU A 21 6.82 10.65 -41.94
N ASP A 22 6.36 10.84 -40.71
CA ASP A 22 5.09 11.50 -40.44
C ASP A 22 5.28 13.02 -40.45
N ARG A 23 4.73 13.69 -41.46
CA ARG A 23 4.87 15.14 -41.62
C ARG A 23 4.07 15.97 -40.59
N SER A 24 3.15 15.34 -39.83
CA SER A 24 2.40 15.99 -38.77
C SER A 24 3.24 16.16 -37.48
N ILE A 25 4.31 15.40 -37.33
CA ILE A 25 5.20 15.43 -36.16
C ILE A 25 6.34 16.46 -36.42
N ARG A 26 6.49 17.42 -35.48
CA ARG A 26 7.43 18.56 -35.63
C ARG A 26 8.92 18.19 -35.82
N SER A 27 9.41 17.07 -35.25
CA SER A 27 10.84 16.75 -35.26
C SER A 27 11.18 15.67 -36.27
N GLN A 28 11.52 16.08 -37.50
CA GLN A 28 12.02 15.18 -38.55
C GLN A 28 13.35 14.51 -38.17
N SER A 29 14.24 15.22 -37.46
CA SER A 29 15.52 14.66 -36.99
C SER A 29 15.31 13.48 -36.04
N GLN A 30 14.36 13.56 -35.09
CA GLN A 30 14.05 12.48 -34.19
C GLN A 30 13.45 11.26 -34.89
N GLN A 31 12.62 11.47 -35.91
CA GLN A 31 12.06 10.36 -36.71
C GLN A 31 13.14 9.64 -37.51
N VAL A 32 14.06 10.39 -38.14
CA VAL A 32 15.18 9.80 -38.87
C VAL A 32 16.14 9.08 -37.92
N HIS A 33 16.49 9.70 -36.79
CA HIS A 33 17.31 9.07 -35.76
C HIS A 33 16.66 7.75 -35.27
N GLY A 34 15.37 7.76 -34.92
CA GLY A 34 14.65 6.59 -34.45
C GLY A 34 14.61 5.45 -35.47
N ALA A 35 14.35 5.77 -36.75
CA ALA A 35 14.31 4.78 -37.82
C ALA A 35 15.69 4.16 -38.08
N LEU A 36 16.75 4.98 -38.13
CA LEU A 36 18.12 4.49 -38.29
C LEU A 36 18.58 3.67 -37.08
N ARG A 37 18.28 4.15 -35.87
CA ARG A 37 18.57 3.42 -34.63
C ARG A 37 17.93 2.04 -34.62
N THR A 38 16.64 1.95 -34.93
CA THR A 38 15.92 0.67 -35.05
C THR A 38 16.58 -0.21 -36.12
N GLY A 39 16.85 0.32 -37.32
CA GLY A 39 17.51 -0.44 -38.38
C GLY A 39 18.90 -0.98 -38.01
N ILE A 40 19.67 -0.23 -37.19
CA ILE A 40 20.98 -0.67 -36.69
C ILE A 40 20.82 -1.74 -35.60
N VAL A 41 19.95 -1.51 -34.61
CA VAL A 41 19.74 -2.42 -33.47
C VAL A 41 19.13 -3.75 -33.93
N ASP A 42 18.21 -3.71 -34.87
CA ASP A 42 17.53 -4.91 -35.44
C ASP A 42 18.42 -5.65 -36.48
N GLY A 43 19.64 -5.12 -36.73
CA GLY A 43 20.59 -5.74 -37.67
C GLY A 43 20.26 -5.55 -39.15
N LEU A 44 19.27 -4.73 -39.50
CA LEU A 44 18.93 -4.38 -40.90
C LEU A 44 20.03 -3.52 -41.52
N LEU A 45 20.75 -2.72 -40.72
CA LEU A 45 21.94 -1.99 -41.12
C LEU A 45 23.14 -2.65 -40.42
N ALA A 46 23.89 -3.42 -41.18
CA ALA A 46 24.99 -4.23 -40.64
C ALA A 46 26.13 -3.39 -40.06
N PRO A 47 26.85 -3.87 -39.02
CA PRO A 47 28.08 -3.25 -38.52
C PRO A 47 29.07 -2.99 -39.63
N GLY A 48 29.68 -1.80 -39.65
CA GLY A 48 30.61 -1.38 -40.68
C GLY A 48 29.98 -0.87 -41.98
N LEU A 49 28.63 -0.94 -42.11
CA LEU A 49 27.93 -0.36 -43.25
C LEU A 49 28.17 1.15 -43.32
N ARG A 50 28.52 1.65 -44.47
CA ARG A 50 28.61 3.09 -44.74
C ARG A 50 27.21 3.67 -44.92
N LEU A 51 26.87 4.67 -44.07
CA LEU A 51 25.65 5.43 -44.27
C LEU A 51 25.76 6.44 -45.42
N PRO A 52 24.66 6.78 -46.09
CA PRO A 52 24.68 7.83 -47.11
C PRO A 52 25.22 9.16 -46.59
N SER A 53 25.70 10.00 -47.47
CA SER A 53 26.07 11.36 -47.08
C SER A 53 24.84 12.13 -46.54
N THR A 54 25.06 13.11 -45.66
CA THR A 54 23.93 13.91 -45.13
C THR A 54 23.16 14.63 -46.23
N ARG A 55 23.75 14.91 -47.34
CA ARG A 55 23.08 15.46 -48.52
C ARG A 55 22.26 14.39 -49.26
N GLY A 56 22.87 13.23 -49.50
CA GLY A 56 22.19 12.12 -50.22
C GLY A 56 20.97 11.61 -49.45
N LEU A 57 21.09 11.40 -48.10
CA LEU A 57 19.97 10.97 -47.30
C LEU A 57 18.85 12.04 -47.17
N ALA A 58 19.24 13.32 -47.12
CA ALA A 58 18.27 14.42 -47.12
C ALA A 58 17.45 14.49 -48.42
N GLU A 59 18.13 14.29 -49.54
CA GLU A 59 17.48 14.23 -50.88
C GLU A 59 16.59 13.00 -51.00
N GLN A 60 17.05 11.82 -50.52
CA GLN A 60 16.27 10.57 -50.55
C GLN A 60 14.99 10.66 -49.73
N LEU A 61 15.04 11.30 -48.54
CA LEU A 61 13.90 11.41 -47.61
C LEU A 61 13.05 12.67 -47.80
N GLY A 62 13.49 13.61 -48.67
CA GLY A 62 12.79 14.88 -48.89
C GLY A 62 12.77 15.79 -47.64
N VAL A 63 13.85 15.79 -46.85
CA VAL A 63 13.99 16.59 -45.60
C VAL A 63 15.15 17.60 -45.71
N ARG A 64 15.17 18.56 -44.79
CA ARG A 64 16.29 19.51 -44.73
C ARG A 64 17.57 18.79 -44.28
N ARG A 65 18.71 19.11 -44.87
CA ARG A 65 20.01 18.53 -44.49
C ARG A 65 20.32 18.60 -43.00
N ASN A 66 19.97 19.72 -42.35
CA ASN A 66 20.19 19.88 -40.92
C ASN A 66 19.46 18.86 -40.06
N ALA A 67 18.31 18.32 -40.51
CA ALA A 67 17.61 17.24 -39.82
C ALA A 67 18.42 15.93 -39.84
N ILE A 68 19.09 15.63 -40.95
CA ILE A 68 19.97 14.46 -41.07
C ILE A 68 21.27 14.67 -40.27
N VAL A 69 21.83 15.88 -40.28
CA VAL A 69 23.03 16.20 -39.47
C VAL A 69 22.71 15.94 -37.98
N ALA A 70 21.63 16.50 -37.48
CA ALA A 70 21.20 16.28 -36.07
C ALA A 70 20.93 14.80 -35.77
N ALA A 71 20.31 14.05 -36.70
CA ALA A 71 20.08 12.62 -36.51
C ALA A 71 21.40 11.83 -36.47
N TYR A 72 22.37 12.15 -37.30
CA TYR A 72 23.69 11.51 -37.30
C TYR A 72 24.51 11.86 -36.05
N GLU A 73 24.46 13.11 -35.59
CA GLU A 73 25.08 13.52 -34.33
C GLU A 73 24.50 12.77 -33.13
N ALA A 74 23.19 12.58 -33.10
CA ALA A 74 22.52 11.76 -32.06
C ALA A 74 22.99 10.30 -32.13
N LEU A 75 23.07 9.70 -33.33
CA LEU A 75 23.57 8.32 -33.49
C LEU A 75 25.06 8.19 -33.09
N LEU A 76 25.86 9.22 -33.33
CA LEU A 76 27.26 9.28 -32.86
C LEU A 76 27.31 9.32 -31.32
N SER A 77 26.49 10.16 -30.71
CA SER A 77 26.36 10.23 -29.24
C SER A 77 25.88 8.93 -28.64
N ASP A 78 24.98 8.19 -29.30
CA ASP A 78 24.51 6.86 -28.89
C ASP A 78 25.57 5.76 -29.10
N GLY A 79 26.72 6.07 -29.76
CA GLY A 79 27.74 5.08 -30.12
C GLY A 79 27.30 4.06 -31.16
N LEU A 80 26.23 4.34 -31.91
CA LEU A 80 25.69 3.47 -32.93
C LEU A 80 26.38 3.65 -34.29
N VAL A 81 27.00 4.79 -34.51
CA VAL A 81 27.79 5.07 -35.72
C VAL A 81 29.11 5.70 -35.38
N GLU A 82 30.08 5.61 -36.29
CA GLU A 82 31.42 6.18 -36.21
C GLU A 82 31.67 7.10 -37.39
N ALA A 83 32.21 8.28 -37.12
CA ALA A 83 32.69 9.20 -38.18
C ALA A 83 34.15 8.87 -38.54
N ARG A 84 34.42 8.57 -39.78
CA ARG A 84 35.79 8.37 -40.28
C ARG A 84 36.21 9.57 -41.11
N HIS A 85 37.27 10.24 -40.67
CA HIS A 85 37.74 11.47 -41.28
C HIS A 85 37.95 11.30 -42.80
N GLY A 86 37.30 12.14 -43.62
CA GLY A 86 37.36 12.06 -45.09
C GLY A 86 36.64 10.87 -45.74
N ALA A 87 36.13 9.90 -44.98
CA ALA A 87 35.55 8.67 -45.50
C ALA A 87 34.03 8.56 -45.29
N GLY A 88 33.46 9.33 -44.35
CA GLY A 88 31.99 9.34 -44.08
C GLY A 88 31.61 8.75 -42.73
N THR A 89 30.31 8.47 -42.57
CA THR A 89 29.74 7.90 -41.36
C THR A 89 29.43 6.41 -41.57
N TYR A 90 29.78 5.57 -40.61
CA TYR A 90 29.64 4.11 -40.67
C TYR A 90 28.89 3.60 -39.45
N VAL A 91 28.14 2.54 -39.60
CA VAL A 91 27.59 1.81 -38.45
C VAL A 91 28.73 1.26 -37.61
N ALA A 92 28.71 1.44 -36.32
CA ALA A 92 29.76 1.02 -35.40
C ALA A 92 30.04 -0.49 -35.52
N ALA A 93 31.35 -0.85 -35.58
CA ALA A 93 31.76 -2.25 -35.71
C ALA A 93 31.40 -3.11 -34.48
N ARG A 94 31.29 -2.47 -33.30
CA ARG A 94 30.77 -3.07 -32.06
C ARG A 94 29.59 -2.22 -31.60
N LEU A 95 28.42 -2.73 -31.81
CA LEU A 95 27.20 -2.15 -31.24
C LEU A 95 27.19 -2.42 -29.74
N PRO A 96 26.75 -1.44 -28.89
CA PRO A 96 26.41 -1.75 -27.52
C PRO A 96 25.38 -2.90 -27.57
N ALA A 97 25.70 -4.05 -26.98
CA ALA A 97 24.75 -5.15 -26.93
C ALA A 97 23.47 -4.61 -26.27
N PRO A 98 22.30 -4.73 -26.88
CA PRO A 98 21.08 -4.43 -26.20
C PRO A 98 21.02 -5.36 -24.99
N GLN A 99 21.23 -4.82 -23.78
CA GLN A 99 20.81 -5.51 -22.59
C GLN A 99 19.29 -5.55 -22.64
N VAL A 100 18.73 -6.52 -23.36
CA VAL A 100 17.36 -6.95 -23.15
C VAL A 100 17.41 -7.54 -21.75
N ALA A 101 17.08 -6.71 -20.77
CA ALA A 101 16.80 -7.23 -19.44
C ALA A 101 15.81 -8.37 -19.66
N ALA A 102 16.15 -9.57 -19.20
CA ALA A 102 15.19 -10.67 -19.18
C ALA A 102 13.90 -10.10 -18.57
N PRO A 103 12.73 -10.38 -19.14
CA PRO A 103 11.48 -9.89 -18.58
C PRO A 103 11.52 -10.22 -17.08
N ALA A 104 11.40 -9.20 -16.24
CA ALA A 104 11.34 -9.40 -14.80
C ALA A 104 10.26 -10.46 -14.59
N ALA A 105 10.58 -11.51 -13.81
CA ALA A 105 9.59 -12.53 -13.47
C ALA A 105 8.33 -11.79 -13.06
N GLU A 106 7.21 -12.04 -13.73
CA GLU A 106 5.95 -11.40 -13.43
C GLU A 106 5.65 -11.69 -11.97
N LEU A 107 5.89 -10.69 -11.11
CA LEU A 107 5.36 -10.72 -9.77
C LEU A 107 3.84 -10.70 -9.93
N ASP A 108 3.20 -11.84 -9.67
CA ASP A 108 1.73 -11.96 -9.65
C ASP A 108 1.17 -11.14 -8.49
N ILE A 109 1.30 -9.81 -8.60
CA ILE A 109 0.70 -8.84 -7.68
C ILE A 109 -0.76 -8.73 -8.06
N ARG A 110 -1.56 -9.71 -7.63
CA ARG A 110 -3.00 -9.66 -7.80
C ARG A 110 -3.58 -8.61 -6.87
N ILE A 111 -4.07 -7.51 -7.44
CA ILE A 111 -4.98 -6.61 -6.73
C ILE A 111 -6.29 -7.38 -6.57
N PRO A 112 -6.67 -7.78 -5.34
CA PRO A 112 -7.90 -8.52 -5.15
C PRO A 112 -9.09 -7.70 -5.67
N PRO A 113 -10.02 -8.31 -6.41
CA PRO A 113 -11.20 -7.60 -6.91
C PRO A 113 -12.02 -7.07 -5.72
N ARG A 114 -12.59 -5.87 -5.87
CA ARG A 114 -13.48 -5.28 -4.87
C ARG A 114 -14.81 -6.06 -4.85
N ARG A 115 -14.88 -7.08 -4.00
CA ARG A 115 -16.07 -7.93 -3.80
C ARG A 115 -16.51 -7.88 -2.36
N PRO A 116 -17.80 -8.15 -2.07
CA PRO A 116 -18.29 -8.25 -0.70
C PRO A 116 -17.40 -9.13 0.17
N PHE A 117 -17.14 -8.66 1.39
CA PHE A 117 -16.23 -9.18 2.40
C PHE A 117 -14.73 -8.92 2.21
N ALA A 118 -14.29 -8.29 1.11
CA ALA A 118 -12.92 -7.82 0.99
C ALA A 118 -12.61 -6.80 2.11
N LEU A 119 -11.45 -6.97 2.75
CA LEU A 119 -11.02 -6.10 3.84
C LEU A 119 -10.47 -4.75 3.33
N GLY A 120 -10.58 -3.72 4.17
CA GLY A 120 -9.98 -2.42 3.90
C GLY A 120 -10.71 -1.54 2.88
N CYS A 121 -11.88 -1.96 2.40
CA CYS A 121 -12.75 -1.15 1.57
C CYS A 121 -13.56 -0.16 2.43
N THR A 122 -13.82 1.03 1.89
CA THR A 122 -14.68 2.05 2.51
C THR A 122 -15.78 2.48 1.54
N LEU A 123 -16.91 2.97 2.07
CA LEU A 123 -17.95 3.57 1.24
C LEU A 123 -17.47 4.90 0.68
N VAL A 124 -17.81 5.15 -0.56
CA VAL A 124 -17.55 6.45 -1.20
C VAL A 124 -18.53 7.49 -0.65
N ASP A 125 -18.00 8.60 -0.13
CA ASP A 125 -18.78 9.76 0.27
C ASP A 125 -18.55 10.91 -0.74
N PRO A 126 -19.51 11.18 -1.66
CA PRO A 126 -19.34 12.24 -2.65
C PRO A 126 -19.20 13.63 -2.04
N VAL A 127 -19.76 13.87 -0.85
CA VAL A 127 -19.62 15.15 -0.14
C VAL A 127 -18.18 15.35 0.30
N LEU A 128 -17.59 14.33 0.93
CA LEU A 128 -16.19 14.35 1.34
C LEU A 128 -15.26 14.56 0.14
N LEU A 129 -15.46 13.80 -0.95
CA LEU A 129 -14.58 13.87 -2.13
C LEU A 129 -14.63 15.28 -2.77
N ARG A 130 -15.81 15.89 -2.89
CA ARG A 130 -15.92 17.27 -3.41
C ARG A 130 -15.19 18.28 -2.51
N ARG A 131 -15.32 18.16 -1.19
CA ARG A 131 -14.63 19.04 -0.23
C ARG A 131 -13.12 18.86 -0.29
N LEU A 132 -12.65 17.62 -0.34
CA LEU A 132 -11.21 17.30 -0.47
C LEU A 132 -10.64 17.85 -1.77
N ALA A 133 -11.33 17.65 -2.91
CA ALA A 133 -10.90 18.17 -4.20
C ALA A 133 -10.83 19.71 -4.21
N ALA A 134 -11.79 20.40 -3.58
CA ALA A 134 -11.80 21.86 -3.47
C ALA A 134 -10.62 22.35 -2.60
N ALA A 135 -10.37 21.71 -1.46
CA ALA A 135 -9.25 22.05 -0.57
C ALA A 135 -7.91 21.82 -1.27
N SER A 136 -7.73 20.64 -1.91
CA SER A 136 -6.48 20.31 -2.65
C SER A 136 -6.21 21.32 -3.77
N ARG A 137 -7.23 21.68 -4.56
CA ARG A 137 -7.08 22.66 -5.63
C ARG A 137 -6.68 24.04 -5.06
N ARG A 138 -7.31 24.49 -3.96
CA ARG A 138 -6.97 25.74 -3.32
C ARG A 138 -5.52 25.75 -2.84
N ARG A 139 -5.06 24.70 -2.17
CA ARG A 139 -3.70 24.58 -1.66
C ARG A 139 -2.66 24.59 -2.78
N ILE A 140 -2.90 23.88 -3.87
CA ILE A 140 -1.98 23.85 -5.03
C ILE A 140 -1.97 25.21 -5.75
N ALA A 141 -3.13 25.84 -5.94
CA ALA A 141 -3.23 27.10 -6.68
C ALA A 141 -2.60 28.30 -5.94
N HIS A 142 -2.46 28.23 -4.62
CA HIS A 142 -1.91 29.31 -3.80
C HIS A 142 -0.65 28.89 -3.03
N ALA A 143 0.03 27.84 -3.51
CA ALA A 143 1.26 27.37 -2.87
C ALA A 143 2.35 28.43 -2.93
N ALA A 144 2.96 28.75 -1.80
CA ALA A 144 4.15 29.60 -1.75
C ALA A 144 5.37 28.86 -2.31
N PRO A 145 6.37 29.56 -2.86
CA PRO A 145 7.59 28.93 -3.39
C PRO A 145 8.26 27.97 -2.41
N ASP A 146 8.29 28.28 -1.14
CA ASP A 146 8.90 27.46 -0.09
C ASP A 146 8.13 26.15 0.15
N GLU A 147 6.81 26.14 -0.06
CA GLU A 147 5.97 24.94 0.05
C GLU A 147 6.18 23.96 -1.12
N LEU A 148 6.81 24.42 -2.21
CA LEU A 148 7.18 23.59 -3.36
C LEU A 148 8.55 22.94 -3.20
N GLY A 149 9.30 23.32 -2.17
CA GLY A 149 10.63 22.81 -1.85
C GLY A 149 10.60 21.54 -0.98
N TYR A 150 11.74 21.24 -0.37
CA TYR A 150 11.88 20.14 0.60
C TYR A 150 11.14 20.49 1.90
N GLY A 151 10.25 19.59 2.33
CA GLY A 151 9.44 19.76 3.54
C GLY A 151 10.09 19.21 4.82
N ASP A 152 9.38 19.40 5.94
CA ASP A 152 9.73 18.77 7.22
C ASP A 152 9.57 17.24 7.11
N PRO A 153 10.58 16.44 7.50
CA PRO A 153 10.48 14.98 7.53
C PRO A 153 9.29 14.46 8.35
N ARG A 154 8.81 15.22 9.31
CA ARG A 154 7.61 14.88 10.11
C ARG A 154 6.30 15.11 9.36
N GLY A 155 6.33 15.83 8.25
CA GLY A 155 5.16 16.26 7.48
C GLY A 155 4.61 17.60 7.93
N SER A 156 3.49 18.02 7.33
CA SER A 156 2.86 19.30 7.55
C SER A 156 2.58 19.57 9.05
N LEU A 157 3.06 20.71 9.54
CA LEU A 157 2.76 21.14 10.92
C LEU A 157 1.25 21.34 11.12
N HIS A 158 0.56 21.86 10.10
CA HIS A 158 -0.89 22.05 10.15
C HIS A 158 -1.61 20.72 10.37
N LEU A 159 -1.31 19.67 9.57
CA LEU A 159 -1.94 18.37 9.77
C LEU A 159 -1.55 17.74 11.12
N ARG A 160 -0.28 17.86 11.55
CA ARG A 160 0.15 17.35 12.86
C ARG A 160 -0.59 18.01 14.02
N THR A 161 -0.85 19.31 13.93
CA THR A 161 -1.63 20.05 14.91
C THR A 161 -3.08 19.55 14.97
N GLU A 162 -3.73 19.38 13.83
CA GLU A 162 -5.10 18.86 13.77
C GLU A 162 -5.20 17.42 14.26
N VAL A 163 -4.20 16.59 13.96
CA VAL A 163 -4.11 15.21 14.50
C VAL A 163 -3.96 15.24 16.02
N ALA A 164 -3.14 16.13 16.59
CA ALA A 164 -3.00 16.25 18.04
C ALA A 164 -4.33 16.62 18.72
N HIS A 165 -5.05 17.60 18.18
CA HIS A 165 -6.39 17.97 18.66
C HIS A 165 -7.39 16.81 18.58
N TYR A 166 -7.41 16.11 17.45
CA TYR A 166 -8.26 14.95 17.23
C TYR A 166 -8.00 13.84 18.25
N LEU A 167 -6.72 13.51 18.49
CA LEU A 167 -6.32 12.44 19.40
C LEU A 167 -6.62 12.79 20.86
N ALA A 168 -6.39 14.02 21.27
CA ALA A 168 -6.74 14.49 22.62
C ALA A 168 -8.25 14.35 22.89
N ALA A 169 -9.08 14.74 21.91
CA ALA A 169 -10.54 14.71 22.04
C ALA A 169 -11.15 13.30 21.95
N ASN A 170 -10.57 12.40 21.14
CA ASN A 170 -11.22 11.12 20.79
C ASN A 170 -10.51 9.89 21.34
N ARG A 171 -9.19 9.98 21.67
CA ARG A 171 -8.39 8.83 22.06
C ARG A 171 -7.69 8.99 23.41
N GLY A 172 -7.85 10.16 24.05
CA GLY A 172 -7.16 10.49 25.30
C GLY A 172 -5.65 10.65 25.18
N VAL A 173 -5.12 10.70 23.95
CA VAL A 173 -3.69 10.86 23.68
C VAL A 173 -3.38 12.37 23.62
N ARG A 174 -2.66 12.86 24.61
CA ARG A 174 -2.18 14.25 24.64
C ARG A 174 -0.71 14.28 24.24
N CYS A 175 -0.41 14.87 23.10
CA CYS A 175 0.95 14.98 22.59
C CYS A 175 1.18 16.32 21.93
N ASP A 176 2.44 16.77 21.94
CA ASP A 176 2.86 17.92 21.14
C ASP A 176 2.90 17.55 19.66
N PRO A 177 2.50 18.44 18.72
CA PRO A 177 2.61 18.19 17.28
C PRO A 177 4.02 17.81 16.79
N SER A 178 5.08 18.19 17.53
CA SER A 178 6.46 17.77 17.24
C SER A 178 6.70 16.26 17.41
N CYS A 179 5.86 15.59 18.20
CA CYS A 179 5.89 14.14 18.41
C CYS A 179 5.11 13.35 17.36
N ILE A 180 4.48 14.04 16.40
CA ILE A 180 3.68 13.41 15.35
C ILE A 180 4.47 13.38 14.05
N LEU A 181 4.46 12.23 13.37
CA LEU A 181 5.00 12.07 12.01
C LEU A 181 3.90 11.60 11.08
N ILE A 182 3.72 12.29 9.94
CA ILE A 182 2.80 11.87 8.89
C ILE A 182 3.48 10.80 8.03
N VAL A 183 2.79 9.70 7.76
CA VAL A 183 3.32 8.52 7.07
C VAL A 183 2.39 8.05 5.95
N SER A 184 2.90 7.22 5.04
CA SER A 184 2.11 6.66 3.93
C SER A 184 1.28 5.43 4.36
N GLY A 185 0.65 5.51 5.55
CA GLY A 185 -0.12 4.45 6.19
C GLY A 185 0.66 3.68 7.25
N THR A 186 -0.06 2.82 8.02
CA THR A 186 0.48 2.13 9.21
C THR A 186 1.67 1.23 8.90
N GLN A 187 1.71 0.55 7.76
CA GLN A 187 2.86 -0.30 7.39
C GLN A 187 4.15 0.50 7.21
N HIS A 188 4.06 1.67 6.55
CA HIS A 188 5.21 2.57 6.43
C HIS A 188 5.63 3.07 7.82
N GLY A 189 4.68 3.50 8.65
CA GLY A 189 4.95 3.93 10.03
C GLY A 189 5.60 2.82 10.86
N LEU A 190 5.09 1.60 10.79
CA LEU A 190 5.67 0.44 11.47
C LEU A 190 7.10 0.18 10.99
N ARG A 191 7.35 0.23 9.68
CA ARG A 191 8.70 0.04 9.13
C ARG A 191 9.68 1.09 9.65
N LEU A 192 9.30 2.37 9.68
CA LEU A 192 10.11 3.44 10.27
C LEU A 192 10.46 3.17 11.73
N CYS A 193 9.49 2.70 12.51
CA CYS A 193 9.70 2.37 13.92
C CYS A 193 10.66 1.19 14.09
N ILE A 194 10.52 0.15 13.26
CA ILE A 194 11.43 -1.01 13.29
C ILE A 194 12.85 -0.56 12.97
N ASP A 195 13.05 0.16 11.86
CA ASP A 195 14.38 0.61 11.42
C ASP A 195 15.04 1.57 12.43
N ALA A 196 14.23 2.35 13.17
CA ALA A 196 14.73 3.24 14.21
C ALA A 196 15.04 2.56 15.53
N LEU A 197 14.28 1.53 15.92
CA LEU A 197 14.22 1.05 17.30
C LEU A 197 14.69 -0.38 17.52
N LEU A 198 14.65 -1.22 16.49
CA LEU A 198 14.96 -2.63 16.56
C LEU A 198 16.20 -3.00 15.73
N ALA A 199 16.88 -4.06 16.15
CA ALA A 199 17.93 -4.71 15.37
C ALA A 199 17.41 -6.01 14.71
N PRO A 200 18.01 -6.47 13.62
CA PRO A 200 17.71 -7.78 13.07
C PRO A 200 17.91 -8.87 14.12
N GLY A 201 16.94 -9.78 14.28
CA GLY A 201 16.93 -10.82 15.31
C GLY A 201 16.24 -10.42 16.61
N ASP A 202 15.89 -9.15 16.81
CA ASP A 202 15.17 -8.75 18.01
C ASP A 202 13.81 -9.44 18.13
N PRO A 203 13.51 -10.04 19.29
CA PRO A 203 12.23 -10.69 19.54
C PRO A 203 11.12 -9.66 19.72
N VAL A 204 10.00 -9.88 19.00
CA VAL A 204 8.80 -9.02 19.03
C VAL A 204 7.57 -9.87 19.30
N TRP A 205 6.83 -9.56 20.37
CA TRP A 205 5.53 -10.16 20.59
C TRP A 205 4.56 -9.76 19.50
N PHE A 206 3.88 -10.75 18.98
CA PHE A 206 2.90 -10.55 17.92
C PHE A 206 1.62 -11.31 18.27
N GLU A 207 0.47 -10.65 18.18
CA GLU A 207 -0.84 -11.26 18.39
C GLU A 207 -1.05 -12.49 17.49
N ASP A 208 -1.51 -13.61 18.05
CA ASP A 208 -1.81 -14.82 17.29
C ASP A 208 -3.21 -15.36 17.63
N PRO A 209 -4.20 -15.16 16.72
CA PRO A 209 -4.10 -14.60 15.37
C PRO A 209 -3.86 -13.09 15.37
N GLY A 210 -3.22 -12.58 14.29
CA GLY A 210 -2.85 -11.17 14.16
C GLY A 210 -2.82 -10.68 12.70
N TYR A 211 -2.52 -9.39 12.52
CA TYR A 211 -2.57 -8.74 11.22
C TYR A 211 -1.43 -9.17 10.28
N VAL A 212 -1.79 -9.86 9.21
CA VAL A 212 -0.84 -10.52 8.28
C VAL A 212 0.16 -9.55 7.67
N ALA A 213 -0.27 -8.32 7.31
CA ALA A 213 0.63 -7.38 6.66
C ALA A 213 1.69 -6.83 7.65
N SER A 214 1.34 -6.58 8.91
CA SER A 214 2.31 -6.19 9.93
C SER A 214 3.25 -7.34 10.30
N ARG A 215 2.73 -8.58 10.32
CA ARG A 215 3.57 -9.79 10.43
C ARG A 215 4.65 -9.83 9.35
N TYR A 216 4.25 -9.59 8.10
CA TYR A 216 5.17 -9.56 6.96
C TYR A 216 6.19 -8.42 7.11
N THR A 217 5.75 -7.20 7.46
CA THR A 217 6.63 -6.05 7.66
C THR A 217 7.69 -6.31 8.73
N LEU A 218 7.31 -6.88 9.88
CA LEU A 218 8.23 -7.24 10.95
C LEU A 218 9.22 -8.33 10.51
N SER A 219 8.71 -9.40 9.89
CA SER A 219 9.56 -10.53 9.43
C SER A 219 10.57 -10.11 8.37
N THR A 220 10.15 -9.30 7.37
CA THR A 220 11.06 -8.81 6.31
C THR A 220 12.06 -7.78 6.79
N ALA A 221 11.80 -7.15 7.91
CA ALA A 221 12.77 -6.30 8.61
C ALA A 221 13.73 -7.09 9.51
N GLY A 222 13.60 -8.43 9.56
CA GLY A 222 14.47 -9.30 10.32
C GLY A 222 14.08 -9.51 11.78
N ALA A 223 12.92 -9.00 12.24
CA ALA A 223 12.45 -9.24 13.60
C ALA A 223 12.09 -10.72 13.84
N LYS A 224 12.42 -11.24 15.01
CA LYS A 224 12.01 -12.59 15.44
C LYS A 224 10.63 -12.52 16.08
N LEU A 225 9.61 -12.98 15.36
CA LEU A 225 8.25 -12.97 15.89
C LEU A 225 8.07 -14.01 17.00
N VAL A 226 7.51 -13.57 18.13
CA VAL A 226 7.07 -14.41 19.25
C VAL A 226 5.54 -14.40 19.25
N PRO A 227 4.87 -15.45 18.76
CA PRO A 227 3.41 -15.52 18.72
C PRO A 227 2.85 -15.57 20.14
N VAL A 228 1.99 -14.61 20.48
CA VAL A 228 1.31 -14.53 21.79
C VAL A 228 -0.19 -14.72 21.57
N PRO A 229 -0.84 -15.70 22.24
CA PRO A 229 -2.25 -15.95 22.09
C PRO A 229 -3.12 -14.75 22.46
N VAL A 230 -4.29 -14.67 21.86
CA VAL A 230 -5.34 -13.68 22.13
C VAL A 230 -6.54 -14.42 22.70
N ASP A 231 -7.08 -13.93 23.80
CA ASP A 231 -8.34 -14.39 24.43
C ASP A 231 -9.41 -13.28 24.41
N ASP A 232 -10.50 -13.46 25.16
CA ASP A 232 -11.60 -12.50 25.24
C ASP A 232 -11.23 -11.14 25.88
N GLU A 233 -10.04 -11.04 26.46
CA GLU A 233 -9.50 -9.81 27.03
C GLU A 233 -8.35 -9.20 26.19
N GLY A 234 -8.03 -9.79 25.04
CA GLY A 234 -6.95 -9.35 24.14
C GLY A 234 -5.67 -10.18 24.30
N LEU A 235 -4.52 -9.64 23.89
CA LEU A 235 -3.23 -10.34 23.97
C LEU A 235 -2.92 -10.82 25.41
N MET A 236 -2.58 -12.10 25.57
CA MET A 236 -2.28 -12.74 26.86
C MET A 236 -0.86 -12.41 27.31
N VAL A 237 -0.70 -11.34 28.10
CA VAL A 237 0.62 -10.84 28.55
C VAL A 237 1.42 -11.93 29.28
N SER A 238 0.78 -12.70 30.17
CA SER A 238 1.44 -13.80 30.90
C SER A 238 1.98 -14.90 29.98
N ALA A 239 1.25 -15.20 28.89
CA ALA A 239 1.73 -16.15 27.88
C ALA A 239 2.95 -15.57 27.12
N GLY A 240 2.95 -14.27 26.82
CA GLY A 240 4.08 -13.59 26.22
C GLY A 240 5.33 -13.61 27.13
N GLU A 241 5.16 -13.31 28.42
CA GLU A 241 6.24 -13.37 29.42
C GLU A 241 6.82 -14.78 29.54
N THR A 242 5.99 -15.81 29.52
CA THR A 242 6.41 -17.21 29.55
C THR A 242 7.15 -17.60 28.26
N ALA A 243 6.65 -17.15 27.09
CA ALA A 243 7.27 -17.48 25.80
C ALA A 243 8.60 -16.76 25.59
N TYR A 244 8.67 -15.47 25.88
CA TYR A 244 9.89 -14.68 25.80
C TYR A 244 9.73 -13.32 26.51
N GLY A 245 9.93 -13.29 27.83
CA GLY A 245 9.70 -12.09 28.66
C GLY A 245 10.60 -10.89 28.34
N ALA A 246 11.80 -11.13 27.77
CA ALA A 246 12.78 -10.10 27.39
C ALA A 246 12.62 -9.60 25.94
N ALA A 247 11.42 -9.73 25.33
CA ALA A 247 11.17 -9.20 23.99
C ALA A 247 11.41 -7.67 23.93
N LYS A 248 11.84 -7.18 22.76
CA LYS A 248 12.18 -5.76 22.56
C LYS A 248 10.98 -4.90 22.17
N ALA A 249 9.92 -5.53 21.66
CA ALA A 249 8.68 -4.85 21.37
C ALA A 249 7.47 -5.79 21.40
N ALA A 250 6.27 -5.21 21.44
CA ALA A 250 5.01 -5.90 21.17
C ALA A 250 4.23 -5.12 20.10
N TYR A 251 3.68 -5.82 19.11
CA TYR A 251 2.72 -5.26 18.15
C TYR A 251 1.32 -5.71 18.54
N VAL A 252 0.42 -4.74 18.77
CA VAL A 252 -0.93 -4.99 19.28
C VAL A 252 -1.98 -4.10 18.61
N THR A 253 -3.22 -4.61 18.54
CA THR A 253 -4.41 -3.90 18.04
C THR A 253 -5.47 -3.77 19.16
N PRO A 254 -5.20 -3.02 20.25
CA PRO A 254 -5.91 -3.17 21.52
C PRO A 254 -7.31 -2.58 21.53
N SER A 255 -7.64 -1.67 20.61
CA SER A 255 -8.98 -1.07 20.52
C SER A 255 -9.96 -2.00 19.84
N HIS A 256 -9.51 -2.73 18.85
CA HIS A 256 -10.28 -3.69 18.06
C HIS A 256 -9.30 -4.73 17.48
N GLN A 257 -9.08 -5.79 18.23
CA GLN A 257 -8.10 -6.81 17.88
C GLN A 257 -8.36 -7.40 16.49
N PHE A 258 -7.35 -7.40 15.66
CA PHE A 258 -7.47 -8.04 14.35
C PHE A 258 -6.96 -9.49 14.43
N PRO A 259 -7.79 -10.49 14.08
CA PRO A 259 -9.12 -10.38 13.46
C PRO A 259 -10.28 -10.70 14.39
N THR A 260 -10.08 -10.91 15.71
CA THR A 260 -11.12 -11.40 16.61
C THR A 260 -12.20 -10.37 16.92
N GLY A 261 -11.87 -9.08 16.81
CA GLY A 261 -12.78 -8.00 17.17
C GLY A 261 -12.84 -7.69 18.67
N VAL A 262 -12.04 -8.37 19.48
CA VAL A 262 -11.99 -8.17 20.93
C VAL A 262 -11.34 -6.81 21.26
N ALA A 263 -11.92 -6.10 22.23
CA ALA A 263 -11.29 -4.92 22.82
C ALA A 263 -10.46 -5.35 24.03
N MET A 264 -9.16 -4.98 24.06
CA MET A 264 -8.30 -5.30 25.19
C MET A 264 -8.80 -4.68 26.49
N SER A 265 -8.95 -5.50 27.53
CA SER A 265 -9.43 -5.06 28.84
C SER A 265 -8.45 -4.07 29.49
N MET A 266 -8.94 -3.24 30.42
CA MET A 266 -8.08 -2.28 31.12
C MET A 266 -6.99 -2.99 31.94
N ALA A 267 -7.34 -4.09 32.60
CA ALA A 267 -6.36 -4.91 33.33
C ALA A 267 -5.23 -5.40 32.41
N ARG A 268 -5.58 -5.87 31.22
CA ARG A 268 -4.62 -6.35 30.23
C ARG A 268 -3.75 -5.22 29.66
N ARG A 269 -4.33 -4.02 29.47
CA ARG A 269 -3.59 -2.81 29.05
C ARG A 269 -2.55 -2.40 30.09
N ILE A 270 -2.92 -2.38 31.36
CA ILE A 270 -2.01 -2.07 32.47
C ILE A 270 -0.89 -3.13 32.54
N ALA A 271 -1.23 -4.41 32.48
CA ALA A 271 -0.23 -5.49 32.52
C ALA A 271 0.77 -5.39 31.35
N LEU A 272 0.32 -5.03 30.14
CA LEU A 272 1.17 -4.85 28.97
C LEU A 272 2.11 -3.64 29.13
N LEU A 273 1.60 -2.53 29.65
CA LEU A 273 2.41 -1.34 29.92
C LEU A 273 3.46 -1.62 31.00
N ASP A 274 3.10 -2.36 32.06
CA ASP A 274 4.02 -2.75 33.13
C ASP A 274 5.11 -3.70 32.62
N TRP A 275 4.74 -4.67 31.79
CA TRP A 275 5.74 -5.51 31.12
C TRP A 275 6.71 -4.67 30.27
N ALA A 276 6.20 -3.77 29.45
CA ALA A 276 7.05 -2.95 28.58
C ALA A 276 8.06 -2.09 29.38
N ARG A 277 7.65 -1.57 30.54
CA ARG A 277 8.54 -0.85 31.45
C ARG A 277 9.62 -1.76 32.03
N ARG A 278 9.25 -2.95 32.53
CA ARG A 278 10.21 -3.90 33.14
C ARG A 278 11.20 -4.47 32.12
N ALA A 279 10.72 -4.77 30.88
CA ALA A 279 11.53 -5.36 29.83
C ALA A 279 12.34 -4.35 29.02
N ASP A 280 12.22 -3.05 29.30
CA ASP A 280 12.75 -1.98 28.46
C ASP A 280 12.33 -2.11 26.99
N ALA A 281 11.06 -2.47 26.79
CA ALA A 281 10.47 -2.79 25.50
C ALA A 281 9.54 -1.67 24.98
N TYR A 282 9.27 -1.68 23.68
CA TYR A 282 8.31 -0.77 23.04
C TYR A 282 6.99 -1.47 22.74
N ILE A 283 5.90 -0.70 22.67
CA ILE A 283 4.60 -1.17 22.21
C ILE A 283 4.25 -0.42 20.93
N PHE A 284 4.03 -1.15 19.84
CA PHE A 284 3.46 -0.63 18.61
C PHE A 284 1.94 -0.83 18.67
N GLU A 285 1.21 0.24 19.00
CA GLU A 285 -0.25 0.25 19.09
C GLU A 285 -0.83 0.61 17.72
N ASP A 286 -1.35 -0.36 16.97
CA ASP A 286 -2.03 -0.11 15.68
C ASP A 286 -3.52 0.12 15.91
N ASP A 287 -3.96 1.34 15.68
CA ASP A 287 -5.35 1.79 15.84
C ASP A 287 -5.94 2.17 14.49
N TYR A 288 -6.55 1.20 13.83
CA TYR A 288 -6.94 1.30 12.42
C TYR A 288 -8.41 1.66 12.17
N ASP A 289 -9.35 1.41 13.14
CA ASP A 289 -10.79 1.61 12.92
C ASP A 289 -11.60 2.02 14.18
N SER A 290 -10.94 2.52 15.19
CA SER A 290 -11.56 2.94 16.47
C SER A 290 -12.60 4.05 16.34
N GLU A 291 -12.60 4.80 15.23
CA GLU A 291 -13.59 5.80 14.90
C GLU A 291 -15.00 5.22 14.72
N TYR A 292 -15.08 3.94 14.37
CA TYR A 292 -16.33 3.23 14.07
C TYR A 292 -16.81 2.39 15.26
N ARG A 293 -16.91 3.04 16.42
CA ARG A 293 -17.54 2.46 17.60
C ARG A 293 -19.05 2.72 17.54
N PHE A 294 -19.84 1.63 17.67
CA PHE A 294 -21.31 1.66 17.53
C PHE A 294 -22.02 1.75 18.86
N ALA A 295 -21.37 1.39 19.96
CA ALA A 295 -21.91 1.41 21.30
C ALA A 295 -20.86 1.80 22.34
N GLY A 296 -21.29 2.51 23.39
CA GLY A 296 -20.43 2.97 24.49
C GLY A 296 -19.53 4.17 24.14
N PRO A 297 -18.79 4.70 25.12
CA PRO A 297 -17.87 5.82 24.94
C PRO A 297 -16.63 5.40 24.13
N PRO A 298 -15.88 6.36 23.56
CA PRO A 298 -14.57 6.08 22.98
C PRO A 298 -13.64 5.43 23.98
N LEU A 299 -12.83 4.46 23.52
CA LEU A 299 -11.82 3.83 24.36
C LEU A 299 -10.55 4.70 24.36
N THR A 300 -9.96 4.92 25.52
CA THR A 300 -8.67 5.55 25.62
C THR A 300 -7.59 4.63 25.02
N ALA A 301 -6.71 5.16 24.21
CA ALA A 301 -5.59 4.40 23.64
C ALA A 301 -4.55 4.04 24.70
N LEU A 302 -3.73 3.00 24.48
CA LEU A 302 -2.58 2.69 25.35
C LEU A 302 -1.64 3.88 25.49
N ALA A 303 -1.36 4.58 24.38
CA ALA A 303 -0.58 5.80 24.35
C ALA A 303 -1.16 6.91 25.24
N GLY A 304 -2.47 6.93 25.46
CA GLY A 304 -3.15 7.87 26.38
C GLY A 304 -3.07 7.47 27.86
N ILE A 305 -2.75 6.20 28.16
CA ILE A 305 -2.66 5.67 29.54
C ILE A 305 -1.22 5.69 30.05
N GLY A 306 -0.23 5.34 29.18
CA GLY A 306 1.17 5.19 29.59
C GLY A 306 2.14 5.37 28.43
N GLY A 307 2.20 6.59 27.85
CA GLY A 307 2.78 6.92 26.55
C GLY A 307 4.29 6.79 26.39
N GLU A 308 5.09 6.67 27.45
CA GLU A 308 6.56 6.71 27.34
C GLU A 308 7.19 5.57 26.52
N ARG A 309 6.51 4.44 26.41
CA ARG A 309 6.96 3.24 25.68
C ARG A 309 6.04 2.87 24.53
N VAL A 310 4.98 3.65 24.29
CA VAL A 310 3.97 3.34 23.28
C VAL A 310 4.17 4.22 22.05
N ILE A 311 4.36 3.62 20.91
CA ILE A 311 4.29 4.26 19.61
C ILE A 311 2.90 3.98 19.04
N TYR A 312 2.11 5.03 18.87
CA TYR A 312 0.76 4.92 18.33
C TYR A 312 0.78 5.08 16.82
N LEU A 313 0.14 4.14 16.11
CA LEU A 313 0.00 4.13 14.66
C LEU A 313 -1.47 4.38 14.30
N GLY A 314 -1.75 5.52 13.68
CA GLY A 314 -3.08 5.87 13.19
C GLY A 314 -3.14 5.94 11.67
N THR A 315 -4.34 5.80 11.10
CA THR A 315 -4.52 5.82 9.64
C THR A 315 -5.77 6.57 9.21
N PHE A 316 -5.66 7.35 8.14
CA PHE A 316 -6.81 7.90 7.43
C PHE A 316 -7.35 6.96 6.34
N GLY A 317 -6.63 5.86 6.07
CA GLY A 317 -7.01 4.92 5.02
C GLY A 317 -8.29 4.12 5.29
N LYS A 318 -8.75 4.09 6.55
CA LYS A 318 -9.99 3.43 6.95
C LYS A 318 -11.11 4.43 7.25
N THR A 319 -10.75 5.64 7.68
CA THR A 319 -11.72 6.71 7.91
C THR A 319 -12.15 7.38 6.61
N LEU A 320 -11.25 7.52 5.65
CA LEU A 320 -11.49 8.12 4.34
C LEU A 320 -11.51 7.06 3.23
N PHE A 321 -10.36 6.79 2.66
CA PHE A 321 -10.19 5.72 1.65
C PHE A 321 -8.72 5.31 1.56
N ALA A 322 -8.48 4.04 1.25
CA ALA A 322 -7.14 3.45 1.26
C ALA A 322 -6.16 4.11 0.27
N GLY A 323 -6.66 4.60 -0.87
CA GLY A 323 -5.86 5.27 -1.90
C GLY A 323 -5.32 6.65 -1.50
N LEU A 324 -5.80 7.24 -0.38
CA LEU A 324 -5.25 8.48 0.15
C LEU A 324 -3.81 8.33 0.63
N ARG A 325 -3.44 7.14 1.10
CA ARG A 325 -2.08 6.81 1.56
C ARG A 325 -1.55 7.79 2.60
N LEU A 326 -2.39 8.20 3.54
CA LEU A 326 -2.01 9.00 4.71
C LEU A 326 -2.33 8.26 6.01
N GLY A 327 -1.38 8.32 6.93
CA GLY A 327 -1.47 7.89 8.30
C GLY A 327 -0.55 8.73 9.16
N TYR A 328 -0.44 8.41 10.43
CA TYR A 328 0.42 9.15 11.35
C TYR A 328 0.95 8.25 12.46
N LEU A 329 2.09 8.63 12.99
CA LEU A 329 2.68 8.08 14.21
C LEU A 329 2.59 9.13 15.32
N VAL A 330 2.34 8.70 16.55
CA VAL A 330 2.67 9.47 17.73
C VAL A 330 3.83 8.76 18.43
N VAL A 331 4.95 9.44 18.50
CA VAL A 331 6.21 8.90 19.00
C VAL A 331 6.58 9.58 20.32
N PRO A 332 6.99 8.83 21.36
CA PRO A 332 7.50 9.43 22.58
C PRO A 332 8.61 10.45 22.31
N PRO A 333 8.66 11.59 23.03
CA PRO A 333 9.61 12.68 22.73
C PRO A 333 11.07 12.22 22.60
N ALA A 334 11.50 11.30 23.47
CA ALA A 334 12.88 10.76 23.49
C ALA A 334 13.24 9.97 22.21
N LEU A 335 12.25 9.50 21.45
CA LEU A 335 12.43 8.67 20.27
C LEU A 335 12.27 9.43 18.95
N VAL A 336 11.72 10.66 18.99
CA VAL A 336 11.40 11.46 17.80
C VAL A 336 12.61 11.61 16.90
N ALA A 337 13.76 12.01 17.43
CA ALA A 337 14.97 12.21 16.63
C ALA A 337 15.41 10.95 15.86
N ARG A 338 15.30 9.77 16.49
CA ARG A 338 15.66 8.48 15.86
C ARG A 338 14.70 8.13 14.72
N VAL A 339 13.39 8.29 14.94
CA VAL A 339 12.37 7.97 13.92
C VAL A 339 12.42 8.98 12.77
N VAL A 340 12.68 10.26 13.05
CA VAL A 340 12.90 11.30 12.03
C VAL A 340 14.14 10.99 11.18
N ALA A 341 15.22 10.53 11.78
CA ALA A 341 16.43 10.14 11.05
C ALA A 341 16.17 8.94 10.13
N ALA A 342 15.44 7.92 10.59
CA ALA A 342 15.02 6.79 9.77
C ALA A 342 14.13 7.26 8.59
N ARG A 343 13.21 8.20 8.83
CA ARG A 343 12.39 8.82 7.80
C ARG A 343 13.22 9.54 6.74
N ALA A 344 14.13 10.40 7.18
CA ALA A 344 14.97 11.18 6.27
C ALA A 344 15.83 10.28 5.36
N ALA A 345 16.23 9.11 5.85
CA ALA A 345 16.99 8.12 5.07
C ALA A 345 16.16 7.36 4.04
N GLN A 346 14.84 7.20 4.25
CA GLN A 346 13.98 6.43 3.35
C GLN A 346 13.41 7.27 2.20
N ASP A 347 12.65 8.33 2.51
CA ASP A 347 11.93 9.12 1.52
C ASP A 347 11.92 10.62 1.82
N ARG A 348 12.78 11.06 2.73
CA ARG A 348 12.99 12.44 3.18
C ARG A 348 11.76 13.05 3.87
N PHE A 349 10.66 13.25 3.16
CA PHE A 349 9.43 13.88 3.68
C PHE A 349 8.20 13.42 2.86
N PRO A 350 6.99 13.45 3.45
CA PRO A 350 5.78 13.07 2.74
C PRO A 350 5.26 14.18 1.82
N PRO A 351 4.49 13.86 0.74
CA PRO A 351 3.85 14.84 -0.13
C PRO A 351 3.00 15.84 0.67
N ALA A 352 3.24 17.15 0.51
CA ALA A 352 2.65 18.19 1.38
C ALA A 352 1.19 18.53 1.07
N PHE A 353 0.84 18.77 -0.19
CA PHE A 353 -0.47 19.36 -0.56
C PHE A 353 -1.69 18.59 -0.06
N MET A 354 -1.65 17.26 -0.11
CA MET A 354 -2.75 16.43 0.38
C MET A 354 -2.86 16.47 1.90
N GLN A 355 -1.76 16.69 2.61
CA GLN A 355 -1.74 16.82 4.06
C GLN A 355 -2.45 18.08 4.51
N ASP A 356 -2.13 19.23 3.89
CA ASP A 356 -2.74 20.50 4.24
C ASP A 356 -4.22 20.57 3.82
N ALA A 357 -4.58 19.96 2.69
CA ALA A 357 -5.97 19.81 2.31
C ALA A 357 -6.77 18.97 3.33
N LEU A 358 -6.17 17.90 3.86
CA LEU A 358 -6.79 17.10 4.91
C LEU A 358 -6.88 17.88 6.24
N ALA A 359 -5.85 18.62 6.59
CA ALA A 359 -5.86 19.47 7.79
C ALA A 359 -7.01 20.50 7.74
N ASP A 360 -7.22 21.16 6.58
CA ASP A 360 -8.37 22.04 6.38
C ASP A 360 -9.71 21.32 6.65
N LEU A 361 -9.86 20.08 6.13
CA LEU A 361 -11.08 19.31 6.36
C LEU A 361 -11.27 18.91 7.83
N MET A 362 -10.19 18.70 8.56
CA MET A 362 -10.25 18.43 10.01
C MET A 362 -10.64 19.68 10.78
N ALA A 363 -9.98 20.80 10.54
CA ALA A 363 -10.25 22.09 11.17
C ALA A 363 -11.69 22.56 10.91
N ASP A 364 -12.19 22.43 9.68
CA ASP A 364 -13.55 22.78 9.28
C ASP A 364 -14.62 21.77 9.80
N GLY A 365 -14.24 20.72 10.51
CA GLY A 365 -15.15 19.68 11.02
C GLY A 365 -15.75 18.76 9.93
N VAL A 366 -15.28 18.84 8.69
CA VAL A 366 -15.78 18.04 7.56
C VAL A 366 -15.49 16.54 7.79
N LEU A 367 -14.30 16.21 8.31
CA LEU A 367 -13.95 14.82 8.64
C LEU A 367 -14.85 14.28 9.75
N ALA A 368 -15.09 15.03 10.81
CA ALA A 368 -15.99 14.63 11.90
C ALA A 368 -17.43 14.42 11.40
N ALA A 369 -17.92 15.29 10.52
CA ALA A 369 -19.23 15.14 9.90
C ALA A 369 -19.32 13.91 9.00
N HIS A 370 -18.26 13.59 8.26
CA HIS A 370 -18.15 12.36 7.47
C HIS A 370 -18.23 11.11 8.36
N MET A 371 -17.44 11.03 9.43
CA MET A 371 -17.47 9.89 10.36
C MET A 371 -18.85 9.70 10.99
N ARG A 372 -19.53 10.81 11.38
CA ARG A 372 -20.91 10.75 11.88
C ARG A 372 -21.91 10.17 10.87
N ARG A 373 -21.74 10.46 9.56
CA ARG A 373 -22.58 9.88 8.48
C ARG A 373 -22.27 8.41 8.22
N MET A 374 -20.98 8.02 8.31
CA MET A 374 -20.57 6.63 7.98
C MET A 374 -20.86 5.66 9.11
N ARG A 375 -20.75 6.07 10.37
CA ARG A 375 -20.98 5.19 11.53
C ARG A 375 -22.32 4.43 11.51
N PRO A 376 -23.48 5.06 11.30
CA PRO A 376 -24.75 4.31 11.21
C PRO A 376 -24.80 3.38 10.00
N ARG A 377 -24.19 3.75 8.86
CA ARG A 377 -24.14 2.91 7.66
C ARG A 377 -23.33 1.64 7.90
N TYR A 378 -22.18 1.75 8.55
CA TYR A 378 -21.35 0.59 8.86
C TYR A 378 -21.97 -0.29 9.94
N ARG A 379 -22.65 0.31 10.93
CA ARG A 379 -23.46 -0.47 11.88
C ARG A 379 -24.53 -1.28 11.17
N GLN A 380 -25.30 -0.65 10.28
CA GLN A 380 -26.32 -1.34 9.48
C GLN A 380 -25.72 -2.46 8.61
N ALA A 381 -24.56 -2.21 7.95
CA ALA A 381 -23.89 -3.21 7.15
C ALA A 381 -23.46 -4.43 7.99
N ARG A 382 -22.91 -4.21 9.20
CA ARG A 382 -22.60 -5.27 10.16
C ARG A 382 -23.84 -6.09 10.52
N ASP A 383 -24.92 -5.42 10.89
CA ASP A 383 -26.17 -6.06 11.36
C ASP A 383 -26.77 -6.91 10.23
N VAL A 384 -26.84 -6.40 9.01
CA VAL A 384 -27.31 -7.13 7.82
C VAL A 384 -26.50 -8.41 7.58
N VAL A 385 -25.17 -8.36 7.71
CA VAL A 385 -24.31 -9.54 7.55
C VAL A 385 -24.57 -10.54 8.65
N ALA A 386 -24.61 -10.09 9.92
CA ALA A 386 -24.85 -10.97 11.07
C ALA A 386 -26.22 -11.65 11.01
N GLU A 387 -27.29 -10.93 10.70
CA GLU A 387 -28.65 -11.47 10.55
C GLU A 387 -28.75 -12.47 9.40
N ALA A 388 -28.14 -12.16 8.25
CA ALA A 388 -28.17 -13.07 7.10
C ALA A 388 -27.40 -14.36 7.36
N LEU A 389 -26.26 -14.31 8.04
CA LEU A 389 -25.47 -15.48 8.42
C LEU A 389 -26.23 -16.31 9.48
N ALA A 390 -26.83 -15.69 10.49
CA ALA A 390 -27.63 -16.39 11.49
C ALA A 390 -28.84 -17.12 10.85
N ARG A 391 -29.57 -16.43 9.97
CA ARG A 391 -30.73 -16.98 9.27
C ARG A 391 -30.40 -18.14 8.34
N HIS A 392 -29.33 -18.03 7.56
CA HIS A 392 -29.02 -18.98 6.49
C HIS A 392 -27.95 -20.00 6.87
N GLY A 393 -27.15 -19.74 7.88
CA GLY A 393 -26.15 -20.67 8.42
C GLY A 393 -26.73 -21.62 9.47
N LYS A 394 -27.91 -21.29 10.06
CA LYS A 394 -28.62 -22.15 11.03
C LYS A 394 -27.71 -22.76 12.11
N GLY A 395 -26.83 -21.96 12.68
CA GLY A 395 -25.89 -22.41 13.72
C GLY A 395 -24.61 -23.11 13.21
N SER A 396 -24.43 -23.25 11.88
CA SER A 396 -23.20 -23.81 11.30
C SER A 396 -21.97 -22.92 11.49
N LEU A 397 -22.18 -21.64 11.82
CA LEU A 397 -21.13 -20.66 12.07
C LEU A 397 -21.35 -19.99 13.43
N GLN A 398 -20.28 -19.81 14.19
CA GLN A 398 -20.29 -18.99 15.40
C GLN A 398 -19.88 -17.57 15.01
N LEU A 399 -20.72 -16.59 15.37
CA LEU A 399 -20.54 -15.18 14.99
C LEU A 399 -20.06 -14.37 16.17
N ALA A 400 -18.93 -13.69 16.02
CA ALA A 400 -18.51 -12.60 16.87
C ALA A 400 -18.82 -11.27 16.16
N ALA A 401 -19.94 -10.63 16.52
CA ALA A 401 -20.33 -9.33 15.99
C ALA A 401 -19.86 -8.24 16.96
N PRO A 402 -18.72 -7.58 16.69
CA PRO A 402 -18.13 -6.63 17.61
C PRO A 402 -18.97 -5.35 17.70
N SER A 403 -18.87 -4.64 18.83
CA SER A 403 -19.54 -3.34 19.03
C SER A 403 -18.87 -2.18 18.27
N GLN A 404 -17.87 -2.47 17.46
CA GLN A 404 -17.06 -1.49 16.71
C GLN A 404 -16.40 -2.12 15.49
N GLY A 405 -15.74 -1.31 14.67
CA GLY A 405 -14.84 -1.73 13.60
C GLY A 405 -15.49 -1.89 12.24
N LEU A 406 -14.76 -2.51 11.31
CA LEU A 406 -15.09 -2.59 9.89
C LEU A 406 -15.16 -4.03 9.35
N HIS A 407 -14.97 -5.02 10.22
CA HIS A 407 -15.10 -6.44 9.91
C HIS A 407 -15.74 -7.20 11.07
N LEU A 408 -16.20 -8.41 10.81
CA LEU A 408 -16.62 -9.38 11.82
C LEU A 408 -15.96 -10.73 11.55
N LEU A 409 -15.87 -11.55 12.59
CA LEU A 409 -15.35 -12.91 12.51
C LEU A 409 -16.51 -13.92 12.60
N ALA A 410 -16.51 -14.86 11.66
CA ALA A 410 -17.39 -16.02 11.69
C ALA A 410 -16.53 -17.29 11.74
N THR A 411 -16.62 -18.09 12.82
CA THR A 411 -15.81 -19.29 13.00
C THR A 411 -16.61 -20.56 12.76
N LEU A 412 -15.92 -21.59 12.31
CA LEU A 412 -16.45 -22.94 12.21
C LEU A 412 -16.54 -23.60 13.59
N PRO A 413 -17.41 -24.59 13.77
CA PRO A 413 -17.39 -25.44 14.96
C PRO A 413 -16.01 -26.09 15.15
N PRO A 414 -15.56 -26.30 16.40
CA PRO A 414 -14.24 -26.93 16.67
C PRO A 414 -14.02 -28.29 16.00
N ALA A 415 -15.10 -29.05 15.79
CA ALA A 415 -15.07 -30.37 15.14
C ALA A 415 -14.96 -30.32 13.61
N ALA A 416 -15.00 -29.13 12.99
CA ALA A 416 -14.92 -29.01 11.53
C ALA A 416 -13.56 -29.49 11.02
N PRO A 417 -13.50 -30.33 9.97
CA PRO A 417 -12.25 -30.80 9.39
C PRO A 417 -11.38 -29.66 8.87
N LYS A 418 -10.06 -29.84 8.88
CA LYS A 418 -9.11 -28.88 8.28
C LYS A 418 -9.43 -28.66 6.80
N GLY A 419 -9.35 -27.41 6.34
CA GLY A 419 -9.66 -27.03 4.96
C GLY A 419 -11.15 -26.78 4.67
N THR A 420 -12.06 -27.07 5.59
CA THR A 420 -13.50 -26.84 5.40
C THR A 420 -13.83 -25.38 5.15
N ALA A 421 -13.16 -24.44 5.83
CA ALA A 421 -13.34 -23.01 5.59
C ALA A 421 -13.05 -22.62 4.13
N LYS A 422 -11.97 -23.13 3.56
CA LYS A 422 -11.64 -22.89 2.15
C LYS A 422 -12.69 -23.46 1.21
N LEU A 423 -13.15 -24.67 1.43
CA LEU A 423 -14.22 -25.28 0.62
C LEU A 423 -15.53 -24.48 0.67
N ILE A 424 -15.92 -24.03 1.86
CA ILE A 424 -17.12 -23.19 2.05
C ILE A 424 -16.96 -21.87 1.31
N ARG A 425 -15.84 -21.17 1.47
CA ARG A 425 -15.54 -19.90 0.79
C ARG A 425 -15.63 -20.04 -0.74
N ASP A 426 -14.97 -21.06 -1.28
CA ASP A 426 -14.90 -21.30 -2.71
C ASP A 426 -16.28 -21.66 -3.28
N ARG A 427 -17.06 -22.53 -2.57
CA ARG A 427 -18.44 -22.87 -2.94
C ARG A 427 -19.39 -21.67 -2.86
N ALA A 428 -19.21 -20.80 -1.89
CA ALA A 428 -20.02 -19.59 -1.74
C ALA A 428 -19.68 -18.52 -2.80
N GLY A 429 -18.52 -18.63 -3.47
CA GLY A 429 -18.05 -17.66 -4.45
C GLY A 429 -17.86 -16.27 -3.84
N ILE A 430 -17.28 -16.20 -2.63
CA ILE A 430 -17.03 -14.95 -1.90
C ILE A 430 -15.54 -14.67 -1.79
N GLU A 431 -15.22 -13.39 -1.58
CA GLU A 431 -13.85 -12.93 -1.36
C GLU A 431 -13.69 -12.56 0.12
N CYS A 432 -13.00 -13.41 0.89
CA CYS A 432 -12.67 -13.11 2.28
C CYS A 432 -11.35 -13.79 2.68
N ARG A 433 -10.73 -13.28 3.72
CA ARG A 433 -9.58 -13.96 4.34
C ARG A 433 -10.05 -15.03 5.30
N LEU A 434 -9.31 -16.13 5.38
CA LEU A 434 -9.53 -17.16 6.36
C LEU A 434 -8.81 -16.80 7.67
N LEU A 435 -9.36 -17.26 8.79
CA LEU A 435 -8.74 -17.05 10.10
C LEU A 435 -7.37 -17.74 10.18
N SER A 436 -7.23 -18.91 9.54
CA SER A 436 -5.96 -19.64 9.42
C SER A 436 -4.85 -18.81 8.78
N ASP A 437 -5.16 -17.92 7.84
CA ASP A 437 -4.17 -17.01 7.21
C ASP A 437 -3.57 -16.04 8.24
N ALA A 438 -4.35 -15.64 9.23
CA ALA A 438 -3.94 -14.70 10.28
C ALA A 438 -3.13 -15.35 11.41
N ARG A 439 -3.03 -16.70 11.45
CA ARG A 439 -2.34 -17.44 12.49
C ARG A 439 -0.87 -17.69 12.15
N ILE A 440 -0.04 -17.64 13.16
CA ILE A 440 1.34 -18.18 13.13
C ILE A 440 1.29 -19.64 13.60
N VAL A 441 0.66 -19.87 14.74
CA VAL A 441 0.45 -21.22 15.29
C VAL A 441 -0.93 -21.71 14.89
N GLN A 442 -0.99 -22.75 14.08
CA GLN A 442 -2.24 -23.31 13.55
C GLN A 442 -3.01 -24.11 14.61
N ARG A 443 -3.74 -23.43 15.50
CA ARG A 443 -4.55 -24.03 16.59
C ARG A 443 -5.98 -23.51 16.57
N GLY A 444 -6.92 -24.34 17.02
CA GLY A 444 -8.33 -24.01 17.13
C GLY A 444 -9.10 -24.00 15.80
N PRO A 445 -10.41 -23.65 15.83
CA PRO A 445 -11.28 -23.65 14.67
C PRO A 445 -10.85 -22.61 13.64
N ASP A 446 -11.03 -22.93 12.35
CA ASP A 446 -10.86 -21.95 11.26
C ASP A 446 -12.14 -21.11 11.10
N GLY A 447 -12.11 -20.12 10.20
CA GLY A 447 -13.23 -19.19 10.02
C GLY A 447 -12.99 -18.15 8.93
N PHE A 448 -13.88 -17.17 8.90
CA PHE A 448 -13.95 -16.15 7.88
C PHE A 448 -13.84 -14.76 8.48
N ILE A 449 -12.90 -13.95 8.02
CA ILE A 449 -12.77 -12.54 8.38
C ILE A 449 -13.52 -11.75 7.32
N LEU A 450 -14.67 -11.19 7.67
CA LEU A 450 -15.64 -10.61 6.76
C LEU A 450 -15.66 -9.08 6.85
N GLY A 451 -15.03 -8.40 5.90
CA GLY A 451 -15.10 -6.94 5.77
C GLY A 451 -16.49 -6.51 5.26
N TYR A 452 -17.12 -5.54 5.93
CA TYR A 452 -18.47 -5.09 5.54
C TYR A 452 -18.55 -3.60 5.16
N SER A 453 -17.48 -2.85 5.34
CA SER A 453 -17.53 -1.37 5.30
C SER A 453 -17.62 -0.75 3.91
N GLY A 454 -17.28 -1.46 2.85
CA GLY A 454 -17.12 -0.88 1.50
C GLY A 454 -18.22 -1.23 0.51
N PHE A 455 -19.34 -1.83 0.94
CA PHE A 455 -20.31 -2.46 0.05
C PHE A 455 -21.74 -2.06 0.38
N ALA A 456 -22.64 -2.18 -0.61
CA ALA A 456 -24.07 -1.97 -0.40
C ALA A 456 -24.65 -3.10 0.47
N ALA A 457 -25.63 -2.75 1.32
CA ALA A 457 -26.28 -3.71 2.21
C ALA A 457 -26.86 -4.92 1.48
N LYS A 458 -27.44 -4.73 0.27
CA LYS A 458 -27.98 -5.81 -0.56
C LYS A 458 -26.90 -6.81 -0.97
N ASP A 459 -25.73 -6.31 -1.44
CA ASP A 459 -24.63 -7.18 -1.89
C ASP A 459 -24.03 -7.96 -0.72
N LEU A 460 -23.94 -7.34 0.45
CA LEU A 460 -23.52 -8.00 1.69
C LEU A 460 -24.49 -9.08 2.14
N ALA A 461 -25.81 -8.80 2.11
CA ALA A 461 -26.85 -9.78 2.45
C ALA A 461 -26.80 -10.99 1.51
N ASP A 462 -26.64 -10.76 0.20
CA ASP A 462 -26.57 -11.83 -0.79
C ASP A 462 -25.29 -12.68 -0.62
N ALA A 463 -24.15 -12.07 -0.34
CA ALA A 463 -22.92 -12.78 -0.07
C ALA A 463 -23.00 -13.58 1.24
N ALA A 464 -23.55 -12.99 2.32
CA ALA A 464 -23.77 -13.65 3.60
C ALA A 464 -24.74 -14.85 3.47
N ARG A 465 -25.81 -14.70 2.68
CA ARG A 465 -26.73 -15.80 2.37
C ARG A 465 -26.02 -16.97 1.69
N ARG A 466 -25.17 -16.71 0.68
CA ARG A 466 -24.40 -17.76 0.00
C ARG A 466 -23.42 -18.44 0.94
N LEU A 467 -22.70 -17.66 1.77
CA LEU A 467 -21.78 -18.20 2.77
C LEU A 467 -22.50 -19.08 3.79
N GLY A 468 -23.62 -18.60 4.35
CA GLY A 468 -24.41 -19.35 5.33
C GLY A 468 -24.95 -20.66 4.77
N ARG A 469 -25.50 -20.66 3.54
CA ARG A 469 -25.98 -21.88 2.87
C ARG A 469 -24.85 -22.87 2.60
N ALA A 470 -23.72 -22.41 2.06
CA ALA A 470 -22.56 -23.27 1.81
C ALA A 470 -22.01 -23.90 3.10
N ALA A 471 -22.00 -23.14 4.21
CA ALA A 471 -21.61 -23.66 5.51
C ALA A 471 -22.61 -24.71 6.01
N GLN A 472 -23.92 -24.45 5.93
CA GLN A 472 -24.94 -25.41 6.31
C GLN A 472 -24.87 -26.70 5.50
N ASP A 473 -24.74 -26.63 4.18
CA ASP A 473 -24.68 -27.78 3.30
C ASP A 473 -23.46 -28.68 3.61
N LEU A 474 -22.28 -28.10 3.79
CA LEU A 474 -21.05 -28.84 4.02
C LEU A 474 -20.94 -29.40 5.45
N LEU A 475 -21.35 -28.65 6.46
CA LEU A 475 -21.31 -29.09 7.86
C LEU A 475 -22.50 -29.94 8.25
N GLY A 476 -23.72 -29.65 7.72
CA GLY A 476 -24.92 -30.44 7.94
C GLY A 476 -24.86 -31.82 7.30
N ALA A 477 -24.13 -31.97 6.18
CA ALA A 477 -23.88 -33.26 5.55
C ALA A 477 -22.90 -34.13 6.39
N ALA A 478 -21.93 -33.48 7.05
CA ALA A 478 -20.97 -34.17 7.92
C ALA A 478 -21.57 -34.64 9.27
N ALA A 479 -22.68 -34.01 9.69
CA ALA A 479 -23.37 -34.35 10.95
C ALA A 479 -24.42 -35.49 10.81
N ARG A 480 -24.71 -35.98 9.60
CA ARG A 480 -25.59 -37.14 9.39
C ARG A 480 -24.74 -38.41 9.50
N PRO A 481 -24.94 -39.28 10.50
CA PRO A 481 -24.24 -40.56 10.54
C PRO A 481 -24.63 -41.38 9.31
N ARG A 482 -23.67 -42.02 8.69
CA ARG A 482 -23.85 -43.01 7.61
C ARG A 482 -24.49 -44.29 8.18
#